data_15b58e61449b33e168c70120e98fedac
#
_entry.id   15b58e61449b33e168c70120e98fedac
#
_cell.length_a   1.000
_cell.length_b   1.000
_cell.length_c   1.000
_cell.angle_alpha   90.00
_cell.angle_beta   90.00
_cell.angle_gamma   90.00
#
_symmetry.space_group_name_H-M   'P 1'
#
loop_
_entity.id
_entity.type
_entity.pdbx_description
1 polymer ?
#
loop_
_entity_poly.entity_id
_entity_poly.type
_entity_poly.pdbx_seq_one_letter_code
_entity_poly.pdbx_strand_id
1 'polypeptide(L)'
;MNYSSNSNSDTITRDFFDSILLEPRYIDSDLPGTKLELYGRTFDTPVMTAALSHLGNTAENGMVIYAQAAAQCNAVHWVGMGEDKELEEITATGAATIKIIKPHADNKEVFRKIEHAKKAGCFAVGMDIDHAFNGNGGYDNVLGLPMKPKTTEELADFVQAAGDTPFIVKGVLSTKDAEKCLKAGCKGIQLSHHHGIINYAVPPLMMLPEILQVTRGEIPVFIDCGIESGMDVYKCLALGATAVSVGRHLMPFLKEGADKTSDRIKEMTGELASTMAHTGIRDLKSFDPTVIHQRTF
;
A
#
# COMPACT_ATOMS: atom_id res chain seq x y z
N MET A 1 14.86 -9.65 -12.17
CA MET A 1 14.06 -8.98 -13.23
C MET A 1 14.53 -7.54 -13.32
N ASN A 2 15.01 -7.09 -14.49
CA ASN A 2 15.18 -5.69 -14.75
C ASN A 2 13.81 -5.12 -15.13
N TYR A 3 13.04 -4.66 -14.17
CA TYR A 3 11.91 -3.79 -14.48
C TYR A 3 12.52 -2.54 -15.12
N SER A 4 12.14 -2.26 -16.38
CA SER A 4 12.58 -1.04 -17.05
C SER A 4 12.21 0.15 -16.16
N SER A 5 13.13 1.07 -15.99
CA SER A 5 13.03 2.19 -15.05
C SER A 5 11.84 3.13 -15.28
N ASN A 6 11.07 2.96 -16.35
CA ASN A 6 9.87 3.73 -16.66
C ASN A 6 8.91 2.89 -17.49
N SER A 7 8.02 2.17 -16.81
CA SER A 7 6.81 1.66 -17.45
C SER A 7 5.93 2.84 -17.91
N ASN A 8 5.28 2.74 -19.08
CA ASN A 8 4.29 3.75 -19.46
C ASN A 8 3.11 3.82 -18.49
N SER A 9 2.84 2.77 -17.72
CA SER A 9 1.84 2.79 -16.65
C SER A 9 2.21 3.75 -15.52
N ASP A 10 3.49 3.92 -15.19
CA ASP A 10 3.93 4.93 -14.22
C ASP A 10 3.70 6.35 -14.75
N THR A 11 4.03 6.61 -16.03
CA THR A 11 3.77 7.90 -16.66
C THR A 11 2.27 8.22 -16.70
N ILE A 12 1.46 7.26 -17.15
CA ILE A 12 -0.01 7.41 -17.20
C ILE A 12 -0.58 7.66 -15.78
N THR A 13 -0.04 6.97 -14.76
CA THR A 13 -0.43 7.18 -13.36
C THR A 13 -0.07 8.58 -12.89
N ARG A 14 1.14 9.09 -13.20
CA ARG A 14 1.53 10.44 -12.84
C ARG A 14 0.65 11.49 -13.55
N ASP A 15 0.41 11.31 -14.85
CA ASP A 15 -0.49 12.19 -15.64
C ASP A 15 -1.91 12.23 -15.05
N PHE A 16 -2.41 11.08 -14.54
CA PHE A 16 -3.71 11.04 -13.87
C PHE A 16 -3.69 11.83 -12.57
N PHE A 17 -2.67 11.69 -11.71
CA PHE A 17 -2.53 12.52 -10.51
C PHE A 17 -2.50 14.01 -10.86
N ASP A 18 -1.77 14.40 -11.91
CA ASP A 18 -1.61 15.80 -12.34
C ASP A 18 -2.86 16.39 -12.99
N SER A 19 -3.80 15.53 -13.42
CA SER A 19 -5.11 15.95 -13.91
C SER A 19 -6.12 16.29 -12.82
N ILE A 20 -5.83 15.96 -11.56
CA ILE A 20 -6.71 16.21 -10.40
C ILE A 20 -6.38 17.58 -9.81
N LEU A 21 -7.38 18.46 -9.79
CA LEU A 21 -7.32 19.79 -9.21
C LEU A 21 -8.11 19.84 -7.90
N LEU A 22 -7.74 20.76 -7.01
CA LEU A 22 -8.34 20.91 -5.69
C LEU A 22 -9.02 22.27 -5.57
N GLU A 23 -10.22 22.29 -4.97
CA GLU A 23 -10.97 23.50 -4.65
C GLU A 23 -10.62 23.99 -3.25
N PRO A 24 -9.99 25.17 -3.09
CA PRO A 24 -9.73 25.74 -1.76
C PRO A 24 -11.02 26.15 -1.04
N ARG A 25 -11.09 25.89 0.27
CA ARG A 25 -12.21 26.22 1.15
C ARG A 25 -11.68 26.71 2.50
N TYR A 26 -11.96 27.96 2.86
CA TYR A 26 -11.37 28.60 4.04
C TYR A 26 -12.38 28.95 5.13
N ILE A 27 -13.66 29.21 4.77
CA ILE A 27 -14.68 29.60 5.75
C ILE A 27 -14.98 28.41 6.65
N ASP A 28 -14.96 28.62 7.97
CA ASP A 28 -15.14 27.58 9.00
C ASP A 28 -14.08 26.47 8.97
N SER A 29 -12.94 26.69 8.31
CA SER A 29 -11.78 25.81 8.33
C SER A 29 -11.08 25.85 9.70
N ASP A 30 -10.40 24.75 10.07
CA ASP A 30 -9.65 24.62 11.31
C ASP A 30 -8.37 23.81 11.09
N LEU A 31 -7.51 23.71 12.10
CA LEU A 31 -6.29 22.88 12.03
C LEU A 31 -6.66 21.40 11.91
N PRO A 32 -6.12 20.68 10.91
CA PRO A 32 -6.49 19.30 10.66
C PRO A 32 -5.71 18.31 11.51
N GLY A 33 -6.33 17.15 11.78
CA GLY A 33 -5.69 15.96 12.33
C GLY A 33 -5.42 14.91 11.25
N THR A 34 -4.23 14.31 11.28
CA THR A 34 -3.79 13.28 10.29
C THR A 34 -3.81 11.86 10.85
N LYS A 35 -4.38 11.64 12.05
CA LYS A 35 -4.39 10.33 12.69
C LYS A 35 -5.23 9.31 11.93
N LEU A 36 -4.64 8.16 11.68
CA LEU A 36 -5.27 7.02 11.03
C LEU A 36 -5.69 5.97 12.07
N GLU A 37 -6.96 5.61 12.08
CA GLU A 37 -7.48 4.45 12.81
C GLU A 37 -7.51 3.23 11.88
N LEU A 38 -6.76 2.18 12.20
CA LEU A 38 -6.69 0.96 11.40
C LEU A 38 -6.58 -0.27 12.27
N TYR A 39 -7.47 -1.25 12.08
CA TYR A 39 -7.50 -2.53 12.81
C TYR A 39 -7.33 -2.38 14.34
N GLY A 40 -8.04 -1.41 14.93
CA GLY A 40 -8.02 -1.15 16.37
C GLY A 40 -6.78 -0.43 16.92
N ARG A 41 -5.89 0.08 16.06
CA ARG A 41 -4.73 0.89 16.44
C ARG A 41 -4.79 2.27 15.80
N THR A 42 -4.22 3.26 16.51
CA THR A 42 -4.08 4.65 16.04
C THR A 42 -2.64 4.89 15.56
N PHE A 43 -2.52 5.45 14.37
CA PHE A 43 -1.27 5.89 13.77
C PHE A 43 -1.28 7.40 13.59
N ASP A 44 -0.09 8.04 13.54
CA ASP A 44 -0.01 9.50 13.45
C ASP A 44 -0.17 10.01 12.01
N THR A 45 -0.13 9.11 11.02
CA THR A 45 -0.18 9.43 9.60
C THR A 45 -0.86 8.34 8.77
N PRO A 46 -1.58 8.70 7.69
CA PRO A 46 -2.04 7.74 6.68
C PRO A 46 -0.96 7.37 5.65
N VAL A 47 0.25 7.95 5.76
CA VAL A 47 1.39 7.65 4.90
C VAL A 47 2.10 6.42 5.44
N MET A 48 1.92 5.30 4.77
CA MET A 48 2.56 4.03 5.09
C MET A 48 3.78 3.80 4.20
N THR A 49 4.70 2.96 4.61
CA THR A 49 5.76 2.48 3.70
C THR A 49 5.20 1.37 2.79
N ALA A 50 5.69 1.26 1.55
CA ALA A 50 5.20 0.23 0.61
C ALA A 50 5.90 -1.12 0.81
N ALA A 51 5.25 -2.21 0.33
CA ALA A 51 5.76 -3.57 0.38
C ALA A 51 6.97 -3.79 -0.55
N LEU A 52 8.09 -3.17 -0.24
CA LEU A 52 9.37 -3.37 -0.94
C LEU A 52 10.06 -4.65 -0.45
N SER A 53 11.05 -5.10 -1.22
CA SER A 53 11.88 -6.29 -0.97
C SER A 53 13.33 -6.00 -1.34
N HIS A 54 14.28 -6.70 -0.71
CA HIS A 54 15.69 -6.69 -1.09
C HIS A 54 16.35 -5.30 -1.10
N LEU A 55 16.03 -4.46 -0.12
CA LEU A 55 16.57 -3.11 0.02
C LEU A 55 18.06 -3.09 0.43
N GLY A 56 18.69 -4.24 0.67
CA GLY A 56 20.13 -4.37 0.90
C GLY A 56 21.00 -3.79 -0.23
N ASN A 57 20.48 -3.73 -1.45
CA ASN A 57 21.12 -3.06 -2.58
C ASN A 57 21.02 -1.52 -2.51
N THR A 58 20.13 -1.00 -1.71
CA THR A 58 19.92 0.44 -1.52
C THR A 58 20.68 0.96 -0.29
N ALA A 59 20.62 0.22 0.80
CA ALA A 59 21.33 0.52 2.05
C ALA A 59 21.64 -0.80 2.79
N GLU A 60 22.77 -0.90 3.45
CA GLU A 60 23.06 -2.02 4.36
C GLU A 60 21.96 -2.11 5.43
N ASN A 61 21.40 -3.31 5.65
CA ASN A 61 20.22 -3.51 6.51
C ASN A 61 18.99 -2.69 6.10
N GLY A 62 18.86 -2.35 4.81
CA GLY A 62 17.84 -1.43 4.31
C GLY A 62 16.39 -1.81 4.67
N MET A 63 16.07 -3.11 4.78
CA MET A 63 14.75 -3.56 5.21
C MET A 63 14.45 -3.18 6.67
N VAL A 64 15.43 -3.35 7.55
CA VAL A 64 15.31 -2.99 8.99
C VAL A 64 15.25 -1.47 9.15
N ILE A 65 16.13 -0.72 8.45
CA ILE A 65 16.13 0.75 8.44
C ILE A 65 14.78 1.30 7.99
N TYR A 66 14.15 0.68 6.97
CA TYR A 66 12.86 1.09 6.46
C TYR A 66 11.73 0.88 7.48
N ALA A 67 11.78 -0.23 8.22
CA ALA A 67 10.87 -0.50 9.33
C ALA A 67 11.08 0.47 10.51
N GLN A 68 12.34 0.76 10.88
CA GLN A 68 12.68 1.74 11.91
C GLN A 68 12.11 3.13 11.58
N ALA A 69 12.24 3.57 10.32
CA ALA A 69 11.68 4.84 9.89
C ALA A 69 10.15 4.91 10.08
N ALA A 70 9.42 3.84 9.74
CA ALA A 70 7.99 3.76 9.96
C ALA A 70 7.64 3.78 11.46
N ALA A 71 8.39 3.04 12.29
CA ALA A 71 8.21 3.02 13.74
C ALA A 71 8.39 4.41 14.36
N GLN A 72 9.42 5.16 13.96
CA GLN A 72 9.69 6.52 14.42
C GLN A 72 8.58 7.53 14.08
N CYS A 73 7.79 7.25 13.05
CA CYS A 73 6.65 8.07 12.65
C CYS A 73 5.33 7.58 13.22
N ASN A 74 5.31 6.49 13.98
CA ASN A 74 4.09 5.75 14.31
C ASN A 74 3.24 5.52 13.05
N ALA A 75 3.86 5.04 11.97
CA ALA A 75 3.26 4.72 10.69
C ALA A 75 3.19 3.20 10.49
N VAL A 76 2.29 2.75 9.61
CA VAL A 76 2.23 1.34 9.21
C VAL A 76 3.38 1.03 8.25
N HIS A 77 4.05 -0.09 8.49
CA HIS A 77 5.12 -0.61 7.65
C HIS A 77 4.63 -1.80 6.81
N TRP A 78 4.90 -1.79 5.50
CA TRP A 78 4.65 -2.95 4.66
C TRP A 78 5.97 -3.56 4.22
N VAL A 79 6.04 -4.89 4.23
CA VAL A 79 7.21 -5.65 3.79
C VAL A 79 6.80 -6.71 2.77
N GLY A 80 7.57 -6.78 1.68
CA GLY A 80 7.39 -7.78 0.62
C GLY A 80 8.12 -9.10 0.91
N MET A 81 8.74 -9.67 -0.12
CA MET A 81 9.49 -10.93 -0.05
C MET A 81 10.77 -10.75 0.77
N GLY A 82 11.13 -11.78 1.52
CA GLY A 82 12.34 -11.85 2.32
C GLY A 82 12.40 -13.13 3.12
N GLU A 83 13.52 -13.37 3.78
CA GLU A 83 13.75 -14.51 4.65
C GLU A 83 13.01 -14.36 5.98
N ASP A 84 12.73 -15.49 6.63
CA ASP A 84 12.00 -15.51 7.90
C ASP A 84 12.72 -14.71 8.99
N LYS A 85 14.06 -14.85 9.08
CA LYS A 85 14.89 -14.09 10.04
C LYS A 85 14.84 -12.58 9.80
N GLU A 86 14.86 -12.14 8.53
CA GLU A 86 14.71 -10.73 8.19
C GLU A 86 13.37 -10.15 8.68
N LEU A 87 12.28 -10.94 8.58
CA LEU A 87 10.98 -10.53 9.10
C LEU A 87 11.00 -10.38 10.62
N GLU A 88 11.67 -11.28 11.35
CA GLU A 88 11.83 -11.19 12.80
C GLU A 88 12.62 -9.93 13.20
N GLU A 89 13.69 -9.59 12.46
CA GLU A 89 14.48 -8.36 12.68
C GLU A 89 13.62 -7.10 12.40
N ILE A 90 12.79 -7.12 11.35
CA ILE A 90 11.87 -6.04 11.00
C ILE A 90 10.83 -5.84 12.12
N THR A 91 10.17 -6.89 12.57
CA THR A 91 9.14 -6.77 13.62
C THR A 91 9.73 -6.38 14.97
N ALA A 92 10.98 -6.77 15.26
CA ALA A 92 11.70 -6.35 16.46
C ALA A 92 11.95 -4.83 16.54
N THR A 93 11.83 -4.09 15.43
CA THR A 93 11.88 -2.61 15.44
C THR A 93 10.69 -1.95 16.13
N GLY A 94 9.61 -2.70 16.37
CA GLY A 94 8.36 -2.19 16.91
C GLY A 94 7.41 -1.60 15.85
N ALA A 95 7.79 -1.58 14.57
CA ALA A 95 6.92 -1.15 13.49
C ALA A 95 5.67 -2.04 13.38
N ALA A 96 4.50 -1.43 13.20
CA ALA A 96 3.28 -2.15 12.87
C ALA A 96 3.39 -2.72 11.44
N THR A 97 3.87 -3.96 11.32
CA THR A 97 4.30 -4.55 10.06
C THR A 97 3.19 -5.35 9.40
N ILE A 98 2.91 -5.05 8.13
CA ILE A 98 2.07 -5.85 7.23
C ILE A 98 2.98 -6.69 6.33
N LYS A 99 2.94 -8.01 6.48
CA LYS A 99 3.72 -8.94 5.64
C LYS A 99 2.94 -9.32 4.39
N ILE A 100 3.52 -9.05 3.22
CA ILE A 100 2.96 -9.46 1.93
C ILE A 100 3.70 -10.70 1.41
N ILE A 101 2.95 -11.76 1.16
CA ILE A 101 3.42 -13.06 0.68
C ILE A 101 3.18 -13.14 -0.83
N LYS A 102 4.13 -13.71 -1.58
CA LYS A 102 3.95 -13.99 -3.01
C LYS A 102 2.97 -15.14 -3.24
N PRO A 103 2.29 -15.22 -4.39
CA PRO A 103 1.33 -16.28 -4.73
C PRO A 103 2.05 -17.59 -5.11
N HIS A 104 2.84 -18.16 -4.17
CA HIS A 104 3.59 -19.39 -4.40
C HIS A 104 2.69 -20.50 -4.96
N ALA A 105 3.16 -21.26 -5.96
CA ALA A 105 2.40 -22.37 -6.55
C ALA A 105 2.10 -23.46 -5.53
N ASP A 106 3.01 -23.68 -4.56
CA ASP A 106 2.77 -24.54 -3.40
C ASP A 106 2.07 -23.79 -2.28
N ASN A 107 0.80 -24.09 -2.05
CA ASN A 107 0.02 -23.49 -0.97
C ASN A 107 0.57 -23.82 0.43
N LYS A 108 1.32 -24.91 0.61
CA LYS A 108 1.96 -25.22 1.89
C LYS A 108 2.95 -24.13 2.29
N GLU A 109 3.68 -23.58 1.32
CA GLU A 109 4.60 -22.48 1.59
C GLU A 109 3.83 -21.19 1.95
N VAL A 110 2.68 -20.93 1.33
CA VAL A 110 1.81 -19.79 1.70
C VAL A 110 1.34 -19.93 3.16
N PHE A 111 0.81 -21.10 3.54
CA PHE A 111 0.37 -21.37 4.92
C PHE A 111 1.53 -21.24 5.92
N ARG A 112 2.70 -21.77 5.59
CA ARG A 112 3.90 -21.66 6.41
C ARG A 112 4.27 -20.19 6.68
N LYS A 113 4.27 -19.37 5.62
CA LYS A 113 4.59 -17.94 5.73
C LYS A 113 3.54 -17.15 6.49
N ILE A 114 2.26 -17.50 6.37
CA ILE A 114 1.18 -16.91 7.19
C ILE A 114 1.45 -17.20 8.67
N GLU A 115 1.68 -18.47 9.03
CA GLU A 115 1.95 -18.86 10.41
C GLU A 115 3.23 -18.20 10.96
N HIS A 116 4.27 -18.09 10.15
CA HIS A 116 5.49 -17.40 10.55
C HIS A 116 5.24 -15.91 10.81
N ALA A 117 4.53 -15.22 9.92
CA ALA A 117 4.21 -13.80 10.08
C ALA A 117 3.38 -13.53 11.37
N LYS A 118 2.42 -14.41 11.67
CA LYS A 118 1.64 -14.35 12.93
C LYS A 118 2.55 -14.51 14.16
N LYS A 119 3.45 -15.50 14.13
CA LYS A 119 4.41 -15.74 15.24
C LYS A 119 5.40 -14.61 15.42
N ALA A 120 5.82 -13.98 14.33
CA ALA A 120 6.69 -12.80 14.36
C ALA A 120 5.96 -11.53 14.83
N GLY A 121 4.66 -11.59 15.09
CA GLY A 121 3.88 -10.46 15.60
C GLY A 121 3.51 -9.43 14.54
N CYS A 122 3.38 -9.84 13.29
CA CYS A 122 2.92 -8.93 12.23
C CYS A 122 1.52 -8.37 12.53
N PHE A 123 1.33 -7.08 12.25
CA PHE A 123 0.08 -6.35 12.42
C PHE A 123 -1.03 -6.86 11.47
N ALA A 124 -0.63 -7.24 10.26
CA ALA A 124 -1.47 -7.91 9.27
C ALA A 124 -0.61 -8.79 8.37
N VAL A 125 -1.24 -9.69 7.63
CA VAL A 125 -0.61 -10.51 6.60
C VAL A 125 -1.41 -10.37 5.31
N GLY A 126 -0.79 -10.58 4.16
CA GLY A 126 -1.52 -10.51 2.90
C GLY A 126 -0.80 -11.20 1.76
N MET A 127 -1.37 -11.08 0.57
CA MET A 127 -0.85 -11.68 -0.65
C MET A 127 -0.81 -10.68 -1.80
N ASP A 128 0.26 -10.75 -2.57
CA ASP A 128 0.52 -9.99 -3.79
C ASP A 128 0.06 -10.83 -4.99
N ILE A 129 -1.15 -10.61 -5.50
CA ILE A 129 -1.77 -11.49 -6.51
C ILE A 129 -1.27 -11.25 -7.93
N ASP A 130 -0.67 -10.09 -8.19
CA ASP A 130 -0.26 -9.66 -9.53
C ASP A 130 1.05 -10.31 -10.03
N HIS A 131 1.81 -10.96 -9.16
CA HIS A 131 3.01 -11.74 -9.49
C HIS A 131 2.75 -13.20 -9.90
N ALA A 132 1.57 -13.51 -10.40
CA ALA A 132 1.24 -14.86 -10.82
C ALA A 132 1.78 -15.22 -12.21
N PHE A 133 1.98 -14.22 -13.07
CA PHE A 133 2.39 -14.39 -14.47
C PHE A 133 3.64 -13.58 -14.80
N ASN A 134 4.47 -14.13 -15.68
CA ASN A 134 5.63 -13.44 -16.25
C ASN A 134 5.27 -12.70 -17.54
N GLY A 135 6.21 -11.89 -18.05
CA GLY A 135 6.03 -11.08 -19.27
C GLY A 135 5.82 -11.89 -20.56
N ASN A 136 5.98 -13.22 -20.55
CA ASN A 136 5.81 -14.11 -21.71
C ASN A 136 4.48 -14.89 -21.66
N GLY A 137 3.59 -14.59 -20.71
CA GLY A 137 2.30 -15.26 -20.57
C GLY A 137 2.35 -16.62 -19.87
N GLY A 138 3.51 -17.04 -19.36
CA GLY A 138 3.66 -18.20 -18.49
C GLY A 138 3.52 -17.84 -17.00
N TYR A 139 3.52 -18.83 -16.13
CA TYR A 139 3.60 -18.58 -14.70
C TYR A 139 4.93 -17.92 -14.32
N ASP A 140 4.89 -17.03 -13.35
CA ASP A 140 6.09 -16.36 -12.87
C ASP A 140 6.97 -17.29 -12.02
N ASN A 141 8.24 -16.95 -11.95
CA ASN A 141 9.22 -17.61 -11.09
C ASN A 141 10.03 -16.53 -10.38
N VAL A 142 9.83 -16.39 -9.09
CA VAL A 142 10.51 -15.37 -8.28
C VAL A 142 11.58 -16.05 -7.44
N LEU A 143 12.85 -15.76 -7.73
CA LEU A 143 14.03 -16.33 -7.05
C LEU A 143 14.03 -17.88 -7.04
N GLY A 144 13.64 -18.51 -8.15
CA GLY A 144 13.59 -19.98 -8.27
C GLY A 144 12.30 -20.61 -7.73
N LEU A 145 11.41 -19.84 -7.14
CA LEU A 145 10.13 -20.31 -6.62
C LEU A 145 9.01 -20.07 -7.65
N PRO A 146 8.27 -21.11 -8.05
CA PRO A 146 7.17 -20.96 -9.01
C PRO A 146 5.97 -20.25 -8.35
N MET A 147 5.35 -19.34 -9.11
CA MET A 147 4.14 -18.63 -8.74
C MET A 147 2.93 -19.15 -9.51
N LYS A 148 1.72 -18.93 -8.97
CA LYS A 148 0.47 -19.33 -9.61
C LYS A 148 -0.67 -18.43 -9.14
N PRO A 149 -1.63 -18.06 -10.02
CA PRO A 149 -2.83 -17.34 -9.58
C PRO A 149 -3.61 -18.18 -8.57
N LYS A 150 -4.28 -17.48 -7.65
CA LYS A 150 -5.08 -18.10 -6.58
C LYS A 150 -6.56 -18.02 -6.91
N THR A 151 -7.30 -19.06 -6.54
CA THR A 151 -8.75 -19.04 -6.61
C THR A 151 -9.36 -18.30 -5.42
N THR A 152 -10.64 -17.98 -5.50
CA THR A 152 -11.37 -17.36 -4.37
C THR A 152 -11.40 -18.28 -3.15
N GLU A 153 -11.51 -19.59 -3.37
CA GLU A 153 -11.51 -20.61 -2.33
C GLU A 153 -10.15 -20.69 -1.65
N GLU A 154 -9.05 -20.70 -2.41
CA GLU A 154 -7.69 -20.66 -1.84
C GLU A 154 -7.47 -19.38 -1.02
N LEU A 155 -7.95 -18.24 -1.49
CA LEU A 155 -7.89 -16.99 -0.70
C LEU A 155 -8.69 -17.09 0.61
N ALA A 156 -9.88 -17.72 0.58
CA ALA A 156 -10.67 -17.94 1.79
C ALA A 156 -9.96 -18.85 2.80
N ASP A 157 -9.27 -19.89 2.32
CA ASP A 157 -8.45 -20.76 3.16
C ASP A 157 -7.29 -19.98 3.81
N PHE A 158 -6.64 -19.07 3.09
CA PHE A 158 -5.58 -18.23 3.64
C PHE A 158 -6.12 -17.22 4.66
N VAL A 159 -7.27 -16.62 4.41
CA VAL A 159 -7.98 -15.77 5.38
C VAL A 159 -8.30 -16.55 6.66
N GLN A 160 -8.79 -17.78 6.54
CA GLN A 160 -9.05 -18.65 7.68
C GLN A 160 -7.76 -18.98 8.46
N ALA A 161 -6.66 -19.28 7.76
CA ALA A 161 -5.36 -19.55 8.38
C ALA A 161 -4.78 -18.31 9.10
N ALA A 162 -5.04 -17.11 8.59
CA ALA A 162 -4.64 -15.87 9.26
C ALA A 162 -5.38 -15.66 10.60
N GLY A 163 -6.60 -16.19 10.74
CA GLY A 163 -7.39 -16.11 11.98
C GLY A 163 -7.73 -14.66 12.33
N ASP A 164 -7.35 -14.22 13.54
CA ASP A 164 -7.59 -12.85 14.00
C ASP A 164 -6.65 -11.82 13.37
N THR A 165 -5.57 -12.25 12.73
CA THR A 165 -4.66 -11.35 11.98
C THR A 165 -5.30 -10.95 10.67
N PRO A 166 -5.52 -9.64 10.38
CA PRO A 166 -6.15 -9.20 9.14
C PRO A 166 -5.41 -9.73 7.89
N PHE A 167 -6.15 -10.29 6.92
CA PHE A 167 -5.60 -10.72 5.65
C PHE A 167 -5.93 -9.72 4.54
N ILE A 168 -4.91 -9.21 3.85
CA ILE A 168 -5.01 -8.15 2.85
C ILE A 168 -4.59 -8.68 1.49
N VAL A 169 -5.30 -8.31 0.41
CA VAL A 169 -4.89 -8.64 -0.95
C VAL A 169 -4.32 -7.40 -1.63
N LYS A 170 -3.07 -7.49 -2.09
CA LYS A 170 -2.39 -6.45 -2.87
C LYS A 170 -2.37 -6.83 -4.37
N GLY A 171 -2.41 -5.80 -5.25
CA GLY A 171 -2.44 -5.99 -6.71
C GLY A 171 -3.86 -6.05 -7.25
N VAL A 172 -4.86 -5.67 -6.45
CA VAL A 172 -6.25 -5.55 -6.91
C VAL A 172 -6.39 -4.30 -7.79
N LEU A 173 -6.92 -4.47 -8.99
CA LEU A 173 -7.11 -3.37 -9.94
C LEU A 173 -8.39 -3.52 -10.77
N SER A 174 -9.31 -4.35 -10.32
CA SER A 174 -10.63 -4.54 -10.94
C SER A 174 -11.72 -4.71 -9.88
N THR A 175 -12.95 -4.29 -10.22
CA THR A 175 -14.13 -4.53 -9.39
C THR A 175 -14.40 -6.03 -9.20
N LYS A 176 -14.11 -6.84 -10.24
CA LYS A 176 -14.28 -8.31 -10.19
C LYS A 176 -13.36 -8.97 -9.16
N ASP A 177 -12.10 -8.52 -9.05
CA ASP A 177 -11.20 -9.06 -8.03
C ASP A 177 -11.50 -8.51 -6.64
N ALA A 178 -11.96 -7.26 -6.54
CA ALA A 178 -12.47 -6.71 -5.28
C ALA A 178 -13.67 -7.52 -4.75
N GLU A 179 -14.64 -7.89 -5.59
CA GLU A 179 -15.77 -8.78 -5.23
C GLU A 179 -15.29 -10.13 -4.71
N LYS A 180 -14.29 -10.75 -5.38
CA LYS A 180 -13.71 -12.03 -4.94
C LYS A 180 -12.99 -11.90 -3.60
N CYS A 181 -12.27 -10.79 -3.37
CA CYS A 181 -11.63 -10.52 -2.08
C CYS A 181 -12.66 -10.42 -0.95
N LEU A 182 -13.77 -9.70 -1.16
CA LEU A 182 -14.87 -9.65 -0.20
C LEU A 182 -15.48 -11.03 0.04
N LYS A 183 -15.79 -11.79 -1.02
CA LYS A 183 -16.31 -13.15 -0.94
C LYS A 183 -15.37 -14.09 -0.16
N ALA A 184 -14.06 -13.94 -0.33
CA ALA A 184 -13.05 -14.70 0.42
C ALA A 184 -12.92 -14.27 1.89
N GLY A 185 -13.54 -13.16 2.31
CA GLY A 185 -13.49 -12.64 3.67
C GLY A 185 -12.24 -11.81 3.99
N CYS A 186 -11.53 -11.31 2.96
CA CYS A 186 -10.38 -10.44 3.14
C CYS A 186 -10.72 -9.21 3.98
N LYS A 187 -9.75 -8.72 4.75
CA LYS A 187 -9.92 -7.60 5.68
C LYS A 187 -9.33 -6.29 5.16
N GLY A 188 -8.89 -6.26 3.92
CA GLY A 188 -8.39 -5.08 3.22
C GLY A 188 -7.93 -5.43 1.82
N ILE A 189 -7.87 -4.42 0.95
CA ILE A 189 -7.29 -4.53 -0.39
C ILE A 189 -6.38 -3.35 -0.67
N GLN A 190 -5.31 -3.60 -1.43
CA GLN A 190 -4.44 -2.54 -1.93
C GLN A 190 -4.51 -2.48 -3.46
N LEU A 191 -4.94 -1.33 -3.96
CA LEU A 191 -4.97 -1.04 -5.39
C LEU A 191 -3.55 -0.76 -5.86
N SER A 192 -3.07 -1.56 -6.81
CA SER A 192 -1.70 -1.52 -7.28
C SER A 192 -1.58 -2.08 -8.68
N HIS A 193 -0.80 -1.45 -9.55
CA HIS A 193 -0.32 -2.06 -10.80
C HIS A 193 1.15 -2.50 -10.68
N HIS A 194 1.66 -2.60 -9.45
CA HIS A 194 3.00 -3.09 -9.15
C HIS A 194 4.10 -2.44 -10.00
N HIS A 195 4.11 -1.11 -10.06
CA HIS A 195 5.06 -0.35 -10.87
C HIS A 195 5.01 -0.71 -12.36
N GLY A 196 3.80 -0.92 -12.88
CA GLY A 196 3.61 -1.24 -14.28
C GLY A 196 4.06 -2.65 -14.66
N ILE A 197 3.62 -3.64 -13.87
CA ILE A 197 3.84 -5.05 -14.19
C ILE A 197 3.36 -5.42 -15.60
N ILE A 198 2.36 -4.69 -16.10
CA ILE A 198 1.98 -4.63 -17.52
C ILE A 198 1.99 -3.18 -18.01
N ASN A 199 2.28 -2.99 -19.29
CA ASN A 199 2.13 -1.69 -19.94
C ASN A 199 0.64 -1.33 -20.08
N TYR A 200 0.32 -0.04 -20.01
CA TYR A 200 -1.05 0.50 -20.08
C TYR A 200 -1.97 -0.01 -18.96
N ALA A 201 -1.42 -0.42 -17.82
CA ALA A 201 -2.23 -0.66 -16.64
C ALA A 201 -2.94 0.64 -16.23
N VAL A 202 -4.20 0.51 -15.88
CA VAL A 202 -5.00 1.66 -15.40
C VAL A 202 -4.42 2.19 -14.09
N PRO A 203 -4.34 3.52 -13.87
CA PRO A 203 -3.91 4.09 -12.61
C PRO A 203 -4.75 3.58 -11.42
N PRO A 204 -4.14 3.12 -10.33
CA PRO A 204 -4.88 2.66 -9.16
C PRO A 204 -5.89 3.67 -8.64
N LEU A 205 -5.53 4.95 -8.61
CA LEU A 205 -6.40 6.03 -8.17
C LEU A 205 -7.62 6.23 -9.10
N MET A 206 -7.50 5.92 -10.40
CA MET A 206 -8.62 5.99 -11.35
C MET A 206 -9.67 4.91 -11.05
N MET A 207 -9.24 3.72 -10.61
CA MET A 207 -10.13 2.60 -10.28
C MET A 207 -10.79 2.71 -8.89
N LEU A 208 -10.26 3.59 -8.03
CA LEU A 208 -10.71 3.69 -6.64
C LEU A 208 -12.23 3.92 -6.51
N PRO A 209 -12.86 4.89 -7.21
CA PRO A 209 -14.30 5.14 -7.03
C PRO A 209 -15.18 3.93 -7.36
N GLU A 210 -14.87 3.18 -8.42
CA GLU A 210 -15.61 1.98 -8.81
C GLU A 210 -15.44 0.85 -7.79
N ILE A 211 -14.21 0.68 -7.27
CA ILE A 211 -13.91 -0.34 -6.26
C ILE A 211 -14.57 0.00 -4.93
N LEU A 212 -14.66 1.28 -4.56
CA LEU A 212 -15.38 1.71 -3.35
C LEU A 212 -16.89 1.43 -3.43
N GLN A 213 -17.48 1.47 -4.63
CA GLN A 213 -18.88 1.05 -4.82
C GLN A 213 -19.07 -0.45 -4.53
N VAL A 214 -18.07 -1.26 -4.81
CA VAL A 214 -18.06 -2.69 -4.50
C VAL A 214 -17.84 -2.94 -3.01
N THR A 215 -16.81 -2.31 -2.44
CA THR A 215 -16.42 -2.55 -1.03
C THR A 215 -17.35 -1.91 -0.02
N ARG A 216 -18.08 -0.85 -0.40
CA ARG A 216 -19.10 -0.15 0.42
C ARG A 216 -18.62 0.23 1.83
N GLY A 217 -17.31 0.42 2.00
CA GLY A 217 -16.70 0.71 3.30
C GLY A 217 -16.60 -0.48 4.26
N GLU A 218 -16.89 -1.71 3.80
CA GLU A 218 -16.80 -2.92 4.62
C GLU A 218 -15.35 -3.26 5.01
N ILE A 219 -14.39 -2.89 4.15
CA ILE A 219 -12.97 -3.10 4.36
C ILE A 219 -12.17 -1.86 3.94
N PRO A 220 -11.00 -1.60 4.56
CA PRO A 220 -10.10 -0.55 4.11
C PRO A 220 -9.57 -0.80 2.70
N VAL A 221 -9.45 0.28 1.93
CA VAL A 221 -8.89 0.29 0.58
C VAL A 221 -7.66 1.16 0.59
N PHE A 222 -6.51 0.57 0.31
CA PHE A 222 -5.22 1.23 0.25
C PHE A 222 -4.79 1.47 -1.20
N ILE A 223 -3.92 2.44 -1.43
CA ILE A 223 -3.36 2.75 -2.75
C ILE A 223 -1.85 2.81 -2.68
N ASP A 224 -1.18 2.32 -3.70
CA ASP A 224 0.23 2.61 -4.02
C ASP A 224 0.39 3.08 -5.47
N CYS A 225 1.61 3.19 -5.92
CA CYS A 225 2.03 3.66 -7.25
C CYS A 225 1.82 5.16 -7.48
N GLY A 226 2.91 5.83 -7.87
CA GLY A 226 2.90 7.23 -8.28
C GLY A 226 2.75 8.26 -7.16
N ILE A 227 2.84 7.87 -5.88
CA ILE A 227 2.71 8.79 -4.74
C ILE A 227 4.08 9.34 -4.37
N GLU A 228 4.26 10.66 -4.50
CA GLU A 228 5.53 11.36 -4.34
C GLU A 228 5.46 12.56 -3.38
N SER A 229 4.25 12.97 -2.97
CA SER A 229 4.02 14.14 -2.13
C SER A 229 2.81 13.97 -1.20
N GLY A 230 2.70 14.81 -0.18
CA GLY A 230 1.50 14.89 0.65
C GLY A 230 0.27 15.37 -0.12
N MET A 231 0.46 16.08 -1.24
CA MET A 231 -0.62 16.44 -2.17
C MET A 231 -1.19 15.18 -2.86
N ASP A 232 -0.35 14.23 -3.26
CA ASP A 232 -0.81 12.96 -3.84
C ASP A 232 -1.55 12.13 -2.80
N VAL A 233 -1.04 12.11 -1.55
CA VAL A 233 -1.74 11.49 -0.42
C VAL A 233 -3.13 12.09 -0.26
N TYR A 234 -3.23 13.43 -0.25
CA TYR A 234 -4.51 14.14 -0.16
C TYR A 234 -5.49 13.70 -1.26
N LYS A 235 -5.05 13.66 -2.52
CA LYS A 235 -5.90 13.25 -3.66
C LYS A 235 -6.45 11.84 -3.47
N CYS A 236 -5.63 10.90 -2.99
CA CYS A 236 -6.06 9.54 -2.70
C CYS A 236 -7.14 9.51 -1.60
N LEU A 237 -6.91 10.21 -0.49
CA LEU A 237 -7.84 10.26 0.64
C LEU A 237 -9.16 10.96 0.27
N ALA A 238 -9.08 12.07 -0.48
CA ALA A 238 -10.26 12.80 -0.94
C ALA A 238 -11.15 11.99 -1.88
N LEU A 239 -10.58 11.04 -2.63
CA LEU A 239 -11.31 10.09 -3.46
C LEU A 239 -11.75 8.83 -2.69
N GLY A 240 -11.46 8.74 -1.38
CA GLY A 240 -11.98 7.71 -0.49
C GLY A 240 -11.01 6.58 -0.13
N ALA A 241 -9.71 6.68 -0.46
CA ALA A 241 -8.73 5.74 0.06
C ALA A 241 -8.63 5.83 1.59
N THR A 242 -8.41 4.70 2.26
CA THR A 242 -8.19 4.67 3.71
C THR A 242 -6.81 5.20 4.09
N ALA A 243 -5.80 4.81 3.34
CA ALA A 243 -4.40 5.23 3.53
C ALA A 243 -3.61 4.92 2.25
N VAL A 244 -2.37 5.38 2.18
CA VAL A 244 -1.50 5.18 1.02
C VAL A 244 -0.18 4.56 1.42
N SER A 245 0.43 3.76 0.53
CA SER A 245 1.79 3.27 0.75
C SER A 245 2.78 3.85 -0.26
N VAL A 246 3.90 4.36 0.27
CA VAL A 246 4.94 5.07 -0.48
C VAL A 246 6.19 4.19 -0.56
N GLY A 247 6.63 3.90 -1.77
CA GLY A 247 7.77 3.01 -2.00
C GLY A 247 9.00 3.74 -2.51
N ARG A 248 9.19 3.72 -3.84
CA ARG A 248 10.40 4.23 -4.50
C ARG A 248 10.76 5.68 -4.17
N HIS A 249 9.76 6.51 -3.91
CA HIS A 249 9.99 7.90 -3.49
C HIS A 249 10.79 7.98 -2.18
N LEU A 250 10.69 6.99 -1.28
CA LEU A 250 11.44 6.94 -0.02
C LEU A 250 12.86 6.33 -0.18
N MET A 251 13.17 5.63 -1.28
CA MET A 251 14.46 4.96 -1.46
C MET A 251 15.70 5.88 -1.43
N PRO A 252 15.67 7.11 -1.98
CA PRO A 252 16.80 8.04 -1.84
C PRO A 252 17.11 8.37 -0.38
N PHE A 253 16.10 8.58 0.45
CA PHE A 253 16.22 8.90 1.86
C PHE A 253 16.71 7.70 2.69
N LEU A 254 16.32 6.48 2.27
CA LEU A 254 16.76 5.23 2.90
C LEU A 254 18.29 5.08 2.89
N LYS A 255 18.97 5.60 1.86
CA LYS A 255 20.45 5.62 1.78
C LYS A 255 21.08 6.46 2.89
N GLU A 256 20.33 7.43 3.41
CA GLU A 256 20.77 8.34 4.48
C GLU A 256 20.35 7.84 5.88
N GLY A 257 19.61 6.73 5.95
CA GLY A 257 19.22 6.06 7.19
C GLY A 257 17.77 6.28 7.61
N ALA A 258 17.41 5.70 8.76
CA ALA A 258 16.05 5.69 9.28
C ALA A 258 15.51 7.10 9.58
N ASP A 259 16.34 7.97 10.17
CA ASP A 259 15.94 9.32 10.56
C ASP A 259 15.53 10.14 9.33
N LYS A 260 16.32 10.12 8.25
CA LYS A 260 16.00 10.84 7.02
C LYS A 260 14.78 10.30 6.32
N THR A 261 14.60 8.98 6.32
CA THR A 261 13.39 8.35 5.78
C THR A 261 12.16 8.73 6.60
N SER A 262 12.27 8.73 7.93
CA SER A 262 11.24 9.18 8.86
C SER A 262 10.88 10.65 8.65
N ASP A 263 11.89 11.52 8.51
CA ASP A 263 11.69 12.95 8.26
C ASP A 263 10.88 13.16 6.97
N ARG A 264 11.18 12.41 5.89
CA ARG A 264 10.41 12.51 4.64
C ARG A 264 8.95 12.08 4.81
N ILE A 265 8.67 11.02 5.58
CA ILE A 265 7.29 10.61 5.90
C ILE A 265 6.56 11.73 6.67
N LYS A 266 7.23 12.36 7.64
CA LYS A 266 6.68 13.50 8.41
C LYS A 266 6.45 14.72 7.52
N GLU A 267 7.36 15.02 6.60
CA GLU A 267 7.18 16.10 5.61
C GLU A 267 5.95 15.86 4.75
N MET A 268 5.79 14.65 4.19
CA MET A 268 4.59 14.30 3.41
C MET A 268 3.31 14.42 4.26
N THR A 269 3.38 14.07 5.53
CA THR A 269 2.25 14.25 6.48
C THR A 269 1.95 15.72 6.72
N GLY A 270 2.98 16.57 6.83
CA GLY A 270 2.84 18.01 6.94
C GLY A 270 2.24 18.66 5.66
N GLU A 271 2.69 18.23 4.48
CA GLU A 271 2.12 18.64 3.19
C GLU A 271 0.63 18.26 3.08
N LEU A 272 0.26 17.03 3.52
CA LEU A 272 -1.13 16.58 3.64
C LEU A 272 -1.93 17.51 4.56
N ALA A 273 -1.45 17.74 5.78
CA ALA A 273 -2.13 18.60 6.75
C ALA A 273 -2.31 20.03 6.21
N SER A 274 -1.29 20.59 5.56
CA SER A 274 -1.38 21.89 4.91
C SER A 274 -2.50 21.93 3.86
N THR A 275 -2.58 20.90 3.01
CA THR A 275 -3.62 20.81 1.97
C THR A 275 -5.01 20.66 2.59
N MET A 276 -5.15 19.83 3.63
CA MET A 276 -6.40 19.66 4.38
C MET A 276 -6.89 20.99 4.96
N ALA A 277 -6.00 21.79 5.59
CA ALA A 277 -6.34 23.10 6.11
C ALA A 277 -6.87 24.06 5.02
N HIS A 278 -6.23 24.06 3.83
CA HIS A 278 -6.63 24.91 2.71
C HIS A 278 -7.92 24.47 2.01
N THR A 279 -8.40 23.28 2.29
CA THR A 279 -9.61 22.70 1.68
C THR A 279 -10.74 22.46 2.71
N GLY A 280 -10.55 22.92 3.97
CA GLY A 280 -11.56 22.81 5.02
C GLY A 280 -11.77 21.41 5.57
N ILE A 281 -10.81 20.51 5.41
CA ILE A 281 -10.88 19.13 5.91
C ILE A 281 -10.27 19.06 7.32
N ARG A 282 -11.05 18.62 8.32
CA ARG A 282 -10.62 18.60 9.73
C ARG A 282 -9.88 17.33 10.16
N ASP A 283 -10.22 16.19 9.56
CA ASP A 283 -9.63 14.89 9.88
C ASP A 283 -9.81 13.90 8.71
N LEU A 284 -9.25 12.69 8.82
CA LEU A 284 -9.31 11.69 7.77
C LEU A 284 -10.72 11.11 7.52
N LYS A 285 -11.68 11.35 8.42
CA LYS A 285 -13.08 10.90 8.28
C LYS A 285 -13.99 11.96 7.65
N SER A 286 -13.52 13.20 7.58
CA SER A 286 -14.28 14.34 7.10
C SER A 286 -13.97 14.76 5.66
N PHE A 287 -13.26 13.92 4.91
CA PHE A 287 -12.98 14.18 3.50
C PHE A 287 -14.28 14.31 2.68
N ASP A 288 -14.34 15.39 1.92
CA ASP A 288 -15.44 15.70 1.00
C ASP A 288 -14.90 15.60 -0.45
N PRO A 289 -15.34 14.59 -1.23
CA PRO A 289 -14.84 14.41 -2.61
C PRO A 289 -15.22 15.56 -3.54
N THR A 290 -16.14 16.43 -3.17
CA THR A 290 -16.54 17.60 -3.99
C THR A 290 -15.44 18.67 -4.08
N VAL A 291 -14.35 18.56 -3.29
CA VAL A 291 -13.15 19.39 -3.47
C VAL A 291 -12.32 18.98 -4.70
N ILE A 292 -12.61 17.81 -5.29
CA ILE A 292 -11.88 17.26 -6.43
C ILE A 292 -12.51 17.73 -7.74
N HIS A 293 -11.68 18.28 -8.61
CA HIS A 293 -12.07 18.65 -9.98
C HIS A 293 -11.13 17.96 -10.99
N GLN A 294 -11.69 17.46 -12.08
CA GLN A 294 -10.92 16.87 -13.15
C GLN A 294 -10.53 17.95 -14.16
N ARG A 295 -9.25 18.03 -14.50
CA ARG A 295 -8.76 18.90 -15.55
C ARG A 295 -9.31 18.46 -16.92
N THR A 296 -9.92 19.36 -17.67
CA THR A 296 -10.56 19.10 -18.98
C THR A 296 -9.97 19.91 -20.13
N PHE A 297 -8.85 20.63 -19.91
CA PHE A 297 -8.22 21.53 -20.90
C PHE A 297 -6.72 21.21 -21.11
#